data_decedba50762e9a00949b600fa86361b
#
_entry.id   decedba50762e9a00949b600fa86361b
#
_cell.length_a   1.000
_cell.length_b   1.000
_cell.length_c   1.000
_cell.angle_alpha   90.00
_cell.angle_beta   90.00
_cell.angle_gamma   90.00
#
_symmetry.space_group_name_H-M   'P 1'
#
loop_
_entity.id
_entity.type
_entity.pdbx_description
1 polymer ?
#
loop_
_entity_poly.entity_id
_entity_poly.type
_entity_poly.pdbx_seq_one_letter_code
_entity_poly.pdbx_strand_id
1 'polypeptide(L)'
;PTVPVLFSENYSVKVLEVAGLNKRNCKAIVSLLEDDALNLKITLIAKTLNKNIKVAVKSTTTNHTENLKDLNAEVVINPFSIISSEINMALSAPNLFKLEKWLYGIDDLNATLPIFPKGLYIICGYGRMGRKIFEKLTDTNVEVKLIELDKNKDRKFTPDEISHLVFGNADDKELLLNVGIENAVEIVAATEDDTTNLSILATAKKINENIITIAR
;
A
#
# COMPACT_ATOMS: atom_id res chain seq x y z
N PRO A 1 15.93 -29.26 5.95
CA PRO A 1 14.74 -29.77 5.24
C PRO A 1 14.48 -28.92 4.02
N THR A 2 14.50 -29.53 2.83
CA THR A 2 14.16 -28.87 1.59
C THR A 2 12.63 -28.72 1.52
N VAL A 3 12.16 -27.50 1.32
CA VAL A 3 10.74 -27.24 1.06
C VAL A 3 10.42 -27.73 -0.35
N PRO A 4 9.45 -28.62 -0.56
CA PRO A 4 9.06 -29.05 -1.90
C PRO A 4 8.48 -27.88 -2.69
N VAL A 5 8.90 -27.74 -3.95
CA VAL A 5 8.44 -26.68 -4.86
C VAL A 5 7.68 -27.32 -6.01
N LEU A 6 6.50 -26.80 -6.32
CA LEU A 6 5.68 -27.15 -7.47
C LEU A 6 5.61 -25.95 -8.42
N PHE A 7 6.07 -26.11 -9.64
CA PHE A 7 5.92 -25.10 -10.69
C PHE A 7 4.65 -25.36 -11.49
N SER A 8 3.83 -24.34 -11.70
CA SER A 8 2.61 -24.41 -12.48
C SER A 8 2.29 -23.06 -13.11
N GLU A 9 1.77 -23.10 -14.33
CA GLU A 9 1.30 -21.90 -15.05
C GLU A 9 -0.11 -21.48 -14.64
N ASN A 10 -0.79 -22.27 -13.82
CA ASN A 10 -2.15 -21.95 -13.37
C ASN A 10 -2.40 -22.42 -11.93
N TYR A 11 -3.49 -21.92 -11.34
CA TYR A 11 -3.94 -22.24 -9.99
C TYR A 11 -5.30 -22.96 -10.04
N SER A 12 -5.34 -24.11 -10.72
CA SER A 12 -6.54 -24.95 -10.79
C SER A 12 -6.72 -25.80 -9.54
N VAL A 13 -7.92 -26.33 -9.34
CA VAL A 13 -8.24 -27.31 -8.28
C VAL A 13 -7.19 -28.42 -8.24
N LYS A 14 -6.93 -29.04 -9.40
CA LYS A 14 -5.98 -30.15 -9.52
C LYS A 14 -4.55 -29.78 -9.07
N VAL A 15 -4.09 -28.58 -9.40
CA VAL A 15 -2.75 -28.09 -8.99
C VAL A 15 -2.69 -27.92 -7.48
N LEU A 16 -3.73 -27.34 -6.87
CA LEU A 16 -3.79 -27.14 -5.42
C LEU A 16 -3.91 -28.48 -4.67
N GLU A 17 -4.59 -29.47 -5.22
CA GLU A 17 -4.64 -30.82 -4.67
C GLU A 17 -3.27 -31.50 -4.73
N VAL A 18 -2.55 -31.41 -5.86
CA VAL A 18 -1.17 -31.93 -6.00
C VAL A 18 -0.24 -31.23 -5.02
N ALA A 19 -0.40 -29.92 -4.81
CA ALA A 19 0.33 -29.16 -3.79
C ALA A 19 0.02 -29.61 -2.35
N GLY A 20 -1.06 -30.36 -2.16
CA GLY A 20 -1.38 -30.96 -0.85
C GLY A 20 -2.55 -30.34 -0.12
N LEU A 21 -3.40 -29.53 -0.78
CA LEU A 21 -4.53 -28.85 -0.15
C LEU A 21 -5.47 -29.81 0.60
N ASN A 22 -5.71 -31.03 0.06
CA ASN A 22 -6.57 -32.04 0.64
C ASN A 22 -5.87 -32.95 1.66
N LYS A 23 -4.59 -32.76 1.93
CA LYS A 23 -3.86 -33.59 2.89
C LYS A 23 -4.19 -33.15 4.34
N ARG A 24 -4.30 -34.12 5.24
CA ARG A 24 -4.58 -33.90 6.69
C ARG A 24 -3.60 -32.95 7.37
N ASN A 25 -2.35 -32.92 6.92
CA ASN A 25 -1.31 -32.05 7.44
C ASN A 25 -1.32 -30.64 6.85
N CYS A 26 -2.11 -30.36 5.81
CA CYS A 26 -2.31 -29.02 5.31
C CYS A 26 -3.20 -28.23 6.28
N LYS A 27 -2.61 -27.25 6.97
CA LYS A 27 -3.32 -26.44 7.99
C LYS A 27 -3.72 -25.07 7.50
N ALA A 28 -2.96 -24.54 6.54
CA ALA A 28 -3.21 -23.22 6.00
C ALA A 28 -2.76 -23.13 4.55
N ILE A 29 -3.32 -22.15 3.84
CA ILE A 29 -2.85 -21.68 2.54
C ILE A 29 -2.53 -20.19 2.63
N VAL A 30 -1.44 -19.79 1.99
CA VAL A 30 -1.05 -18.39 1.89
C VAL A 30 -0.99 -18.01 0.42
N SER A 31 -1.74 -16.98 0.02
CA SER A 31 -1.78 -16.47 -1.37
C SER A 31 -1.35 -15.02 -1.41
N LEU A 32 -0.20 -14.76 -2.02
CA LEU A 32 0.45 -13.44 -2.08
C LEU A 32 0.67 -12.96 -3.52
N LEU A 33 -0.20 -13.36 -4.44
CA LEU A 33 -0.10 -12.97 -5.83
C LEU A 33 -0.39 -11.47 -6.02
N GLU A 34 0.13 -10.89 -7.09
CA GLU A 34 -0.18 -9.50 -7.46
C GLU A 34 -1.60 -9.34 -8.01
N ASP A 35 -2.18 -10.42 -8.52
CA ASP A 35 -3.53 -10.44 -9.08
C ASP A 35 -4.56 -10.78 -8.00
N ASP A 36 -5.38 -9.79 -7.64
CA ASP A 36 -6.45 -9.94 -6.65
C ASP A 36 -7.52 -10.96 -7.07
N ALA A 37 -7.81 -11.08 -8.37
CA ALA A 37 -8.81 -12.05 -8.87
C ALA A 37 -8.29 -13.49 -8.72
N LEU A 38 -6.99 -13.71 -8.93
CA LEU A 38 -6.37 -15.01 -8.68
C LEU A 38 -6.33 -15.33 -7.18
N ASN A 39 -6.03 -14.38 -6.32
CA ASN A 39 -6.08 -14.54 -4.88
C ASN A 39 -7.49 -14.92 -4.40
N LEU A 40 -8.51 -14.27 -4.94
CA LEU A 40 -9.91 -14.59 -4.66
C LEU A 40 -10.28 -16.01 -5.13
N LYS A 41 -9.87 -16.39 -6.36
CA LYS A 41 -10.09 -17.72 -6.92
C LYS A 41 -9.43 -18.81 -6.06
N ILE A 42 -8.19 -18.64 -5.66
CA ILE A 42 -7.47 -19.59 -4.80
C ILE A 42 -8.19 -19.74 -3.46
N THR A 43 -8.60 -18.64 -2.86
CA THR A 43 -9.35 -18.63 -1.59
C THR A 43 -10.66 -19.40 -1.73
N LEU A 44 -11.43 -19.15 -2.79
CA LEU A 44 -12.69 -19.83 -3.08
C LEU A 44 -12.48 -21.35 -3.23
N ILE A 45 -11.49 -21.76 -4.03
CA ILE A 45 -11.16 -23.18 -4.21
C ILE A 45 -10.78 -23.81 -2.86
N ALA A 46 -9.90 -23.14 -2.09
CA ALA A 46 -9.43 -23.66 -0.81
C ALA A 46 -10.58 -23.89 0.17
N LYS A 47 -11.45 -22.89 0.34
CA LYS A 47 -12.61 -22.98 1.25
C LYS A 47 -13.69 -23.96 0.77
N THR A 48 -13.81 -24.16 -0.54
CA THR A 48 -14.74 -25.17 -1.11
C THR A 48 -14.27 -26.59 -0.86
N LEU A 49 -12.97 -26.85 -1.05
CA LEU A 49 -12.39 -28.19 -0.85
C LEU A 49 -12.17 -28.54 0.62
N ASN A 50 -11.83 -27.55 1.43
CA ASN A 50 -11.58 -27.74 2.85
C ASN A 50 -12.09 -26.52 3.65
N LYS A 51 -13.30 -26.63 4.18
CA LYS A 51 -13.94 -25.54 4.95
C LYS A 51 -13.15 -25.08 6.18
N ASN A 52 -12.33 -25.97 6.73
CA ASN A 52 -11.57 -25.69 7.97
C ASN A 52 -10.13 -25.20 7.70
N ILE A 53 -9.73 -25.07 6.42
CA ILE A 53 -8.41 -24.58 6.10
C ILE A 53 -8.30 -23.09 6.43
N LYS A 54 -7.22 -22.70 7.08
CA LYS A 54 -6.95 -21.29 7.32
C LYS A 54 -6.39 -20.65 6.05
N VAL A 55 -6.88 -19.46 5.71
CA VAL A 55 -6.45 -18.73 4.52
C VAL A 55 -5.88 -17.39 4.93
N ALA A 56 -4.63 -17.15 4.56
CA ALA A 56 -4.00 -15.83 4.62
C ALA A 56 -3.80 -15.33 3.18
N VAL A 57 -4.29 -14.15 2.86
CA VAL A 57 -4.34 -13.69 1.48
C VAL A 57 -4.08 -12.20 1.35
N LYS A 58 -3.33 -11.83 0.29
CA LYS A 58 -3.10 -10.44 -0.10
C LYS A 58 -4.30 -9.92 -0.90
N SER A 59 -4.65 -8.67 -0.64
CA SER A 59 -5.59 -7.90 -1.46
C SER A 59 -5.03 -6.49 -1.67
N THR A 60 -5.33 -5.89 -2.81
CA THR A 60 -4.88 -4.53 -3.14
C THR A 60 -6.03 -3.54 -3.29
N THR A 61 -7.29 -4.02 -3.33
CA THR A 61 -8.47 -3.18 -3.45
C THR A 61 -9.45 -3.43 -2.31
N THR A 62 -10.27 -2.43 -1.99
CA THR A 62 -11.27 -2.54 -0.93
C THR A 62 -12.33 -3.62 -1.26
N ASN A 63 -12.83 -3.64 -2.50
CA ASN A 63 -13.84 -4.61 -2.92
C ASN A 63 -13.35 -6.05 -2.80
N HIS A 64 -12.12 -6.34 -3.26
CA HIS A 64 -11.56 -7.68 -3.11
C HIS A 64 -11.28 -8.03 -1.65
N THR A 65 -10.89 -7.04 -0.83
CA THR A 65 -10.72 -7.25 0.62
C THR A 65 -12.03 -7.69 1.28
N GLU A 66 -13.15 -7.05 0.95
CA GLU A 66 -14.47 -7.41 1.45
C GLU A 66 -14.91 -8.80 0.97
N ASN A 67 -14.80 -9.07 -0.33
CA ASN A 67 -15.13 -10.38 -0.90
C ASN A 67 -14.33 -11.53 -0.25
N LEU A 68 -13.05 -11.31 0.04
CA LEU A 68 -12.20 -12.30 0.72
C LEU A 68 -12.62 -12.53 2.18
N LYS A 69 -13.06 -11.49 2.89
CA LYS A 69 -13.63 -11.61 4.22
C LYS A 69 -14.95 -12.38 4.20
N ASP A 70 -15.81 -12.12 3.21
CA ASP A 70 -17.08 -12.86 3.01
C ASP A 70 -16.86 -14.35 2.72
N LEU A 71 -15.74 -14.69 2.08
CA LEU A 71 -15.29 -16.08 1.93
C LEU A 71 -14.67 -16.68 3.19
N ASN A 72 -14.72 -15.98 4.33
CA ASN A 72 -14.14 -16.38 5.61
C ASN A 72 -12.62 -16.65 5.53
N ALA A 73 -11.88 -15.83 4.77
CA ALA A 73 -10.43 -15.80 4.88
C ALA A 73 -10.05 -15.26 6.27
N GLU A 74 -9.22 -15.99 7.01
CA GLU A 74 -8.86 -15.63 8.39
C GLU A 74 -7.95 -14.41 8.47
N VAL A 75 -7.11 -14.22 7.46
CA VAL A 75 -6.20 -13.07 7.36
C VAL A 75 -6.27 -12.50 5.95
N VAL A 76 -6.73 -11.27 5.83
CA VAL A 76 -6.68 -10.50 4.58
C VAL A 76 -5.80 -9.29 4.79
N ILE A 77 -4.70 -9.23 4.04
CA ILE A 77 -3.69 -8.17 4.15
C ILE A 77 -3.82 -7.25 2.94
N ASN A 78 -4.12 -5.98 3.18
CA ASN A 78 -4.03 -4.93 2.17
C ASN A 78 -2.84 -4.02 2.51
N PRO A 79 -1.70 -4.15 1.80
CA PRO A 79 -0.49 -3.39 2.12
C PRO A 79 -0.71 -1.87 2.07
N PHE A 80 -1.51 -1.41 1.12
CA PHE A 80 -1.78 0.03 0.96
C PHE A 80 -2.58 0.61 2.13
N SER A 81 -3.52 -0.17 2.67
CA SER A 81 -4.28 0.23 3.86
C SER A 81 -3.41 0.25 5.12
N ILE A 82 -2.48 -0.70 5.24
CA ILE A 82 -1.55 -0.74 6.37
C ILE A 82 -0.66 0.50 6.36
N ILE A 83 0.03 0.77 5.23
CA ILE A 83 0.93 1.92 5.10
C ILE A 83 0.18 3.24 5.38
N SER A 84 -0.99 3.43 4.77
CA SER A 84 -1.76 4.65 4.99
C SER A 84 -2.23 4.81 6.44
N SER A 85 -2.56 3.71 7.11
CA SER A 85 -2.94 3.74 8.53
C SER A 85 -1.76 4.04 9.44
N GLU A 86 -0.57 3.53 9.13
CA GLU A 86 0.66 3.85 9.87
C GLU A 86 1.01 5.34 9.74
N ILE A 87 0.96 5.91 8.54
CA ILE A 87 1.18 7.35 8.33
C ILE A 87 0.16 8.18 9.13
N ASN A 88 -1.11 7.81 9.05
CA ASN A 88 -2.16 8.50 9.81
C ASN A 88 -1.91 8.42 11.33
N MET A 89 -1.55 7.24 11.86
CA MET A 89 -1.27 7.07 13.29
C MET A 89 -0.03 7.88 13.71
N ALA A 90 1.02 7.89 12.89
CA ALA A 90 2.21 8.67 13.17
C ALA A 90 1.94 10.18 13.23
N LEU A 91 0.99 10.68 12.42
CA LEU A 91 0.57 12.07 12.41
C LEU A 91 -0.39 12.42 13.56
N SER A 92 -1.43 11.61 13.76
CA SER A 92 -2.51 11.91 14.70
C SER A 92 -2.22 11.49 16.13
N ALA A 93 -1.43 10.42 16.33
CA ALA A 93 -1.13 9.84 17.63
C ALA A 93 0.31 9.30 17.72
N PRO A 94 1.35 10.16 17.61
CA PRO A 94 2.75 9.72 17.50
C PRO A 94 3.21 8.86 18.68
N ASN A 95 2.69 9.09 19.88
CA ASN A 95 3.05 8.28 21.05
C ASN A 95 2.45 6.86 20.97
N LEU A 96 1.24 6.70 20.42
CA LEU A 96 0.65 5.38 20.18
C LEU A 96 1.40 4.64 19.07
N PHE A 97 1.77 5.34 18.02
CA PHE A 97 2.61 4.78 16.95
C PHE A 97 3.94 4.24 17.50
N LYS A 98 4.60 5.01 18.37
CA LYS A 98 5.82 4.59 19.06
C LYS A 98 5.62 3.34 19.92
N LEU A 99 4.54 3.33 20.70
CA LEU A 99 4.20 2.19 21.55
C LEU A 99 3.90 0.93 20.73
N GLU A 100 3.19 1.06 19.62
CA GLU A 100 2.90 -0.04 18.71
C GLU A 100 4.18 -0.64 18.12
N LYS A 101 5.09 0.19 17.59
CA LYS A 101 6.38 -0.28 17.05
C LYS A 101 7.22 -1.01 18.11
N TRP A 102 7.22 -0.51 19.33
CA TRP A 102 7.89 -1.19 20.44
C TRP A 102 7.24 -2.53 20.79
N LEU A 103 5.91 -2.61 20.87
CA LEU A 103 5.19 -3.86 21.16
C LEU A 103 5.45 -4.95 20.13
N TYR A 104 5.60 -4.58 18.87
CA TYR A 104 5.96 -5.52 17.79
C TYR A 104 7.46 -5.81 17.70
N GLY A 105 8.28 -5.25 18.58
CA GLY A 105 9.73 -5.45 18.61
C GLY A 105 10.45 -4.88 17.38
N ILE A 106 9.83 -3.89 16.71
CA ILE A 106 10.41 -3.27 15.53
C ILE A 106 11.43 -2.21 15.93
N ASP A 107 11.12 -1.44 17.00
CA ASP A 107 11.96 -0.35 17.50
C ASP A 107 12.09 -0.37 19.02
N ASP A 108 13.14 0.30 19.55
CA ASP A 108 13.27 0.64 20.95
C ASP A 108 12.38 1.85 21.29
N LEU A 109 11.82 1.90 22.50
CA LEU A 109 11.06 3.07 23.01
C LEU A 109 11.88 4.37 22.98
N ASN A 110 13.20 4.28 23.03
CA ASN A 110 14.12 5.40 22.92
C ASN A 110 14.51 5.76 21.48
N ALA A 111 14.11 4.93 20.49
CA ALA A 111 14.39 5.24 19.10
C ALA A 111 13.71 6.54 18.68
N THR A 112 14.46 7.40 17.99
CA THR A 112 13.90 8.56 17.32
C THR A 112 13.15 8.09 16.09
N LEU A 113 11.85 7.81 16.25
CA LEU A 113 10.98 7.53 15.11
C LEU A 113 10.86 8.78 14.24
N PRO A 114 10.69 8.61 12.93
CA PRO A 114 10.40 9.74 12.07
C PRO A 114 9.14 10.45 12.59
N ILE A 115 9.32 11.72 12.98
CA ILE A 115 8.19 12.58 13.31
C ILE A 115 7.65 13.06 11.97
N PHE A 116 6.39 12.77 11.70
CA PHE A 116 5.70 13.31 10.54
C PHE A 116 5.19 14.71 10.91
N PRO A 117 5.86 15.79 10.45
CA PRO A 117 5.49 17.14 10.83
C PRO A 117 4.19 17.55 10.15
N LYS A 118 3.45 18.48 10.78
CA LYS A 118 2.33 19.13 10.09
C LYS A 118 2.86 20.05 9.01
N GLY A 119 2.24 20.06 7.85
CA GLY A 119 2.64 20.89 6.74
C GLY A 119 2.12 20.37 5.41
N LEU A 120 2.82 20.71 4.32
CA LEU A 120 2.48 20.29 2.97
C LEU A 120 3.04 18.88 2.68
N TYR A 121 2.14 18.00 2.27
CA TYR A 121 2.42 16.64 1.79
C TYR A 121 2.22 16.59 0.28
N ILE A 122 3.17 16.02 -0.45
CA ILE A 122 3.07 15.84 -1.91
C ILE A 122 3.00 14.34 -2.19
N ILE A 123 1.94 13.91 -2.88
CA ILE A 123 1.74 12.52 -3.30
C ILE A 123 1.91 12.46 -4.82
N CYS A 124 2.89 11.69 -5.29
CA CYS A 124 3.19 11.48 -6.70
C CYS A 124 2.65 10.12 -7.16
N GLY A 125 1.68 10.14 -8.07
CA GLY A 125 0.95 8.97 -8.52
C GLY A 125 -0.33 8.74 -7.72
N TYR A 126 -1.48 8.90 -8.38
CA TYR A 126 -2.79 8.71 -7.75
C TYR A 126 -3.39 7.34 -8.08
N GLY A 127 -2.56 6.30 -7.93
CA GLY A 127 -2.96 4.90 -7.99
C GLY A 127 -3.59 4.40 -6.67
N ARG A 128 -3.58 3.07 -6.46
CA ARG A 128 -4.15 2.42 -5.26
C ARG A 128 -3.53 2.92 -3.96
N MET A 129 -2.20 3.04 -3.92
CA MET A 129 -1.47 3.52 -2.75
C MET A 129 -1.70 5.02 -2.52
N GLY A 130 -1.45 5.85 -3.55
CA GLY A 130 -1.59 7.30 -3.42
C GLY A 130 -2.98 7.73 -2.97
N ARG A 131 -4.05 7.06 -3.48
CA ARG A 131 -5.42 7.30 -3.03
C ARG A 131 -5.61 6.96 -1.55
N LYS A 132 -5.12 5.81 -1.10
CA LYS A 132 -5.28 5.40 0.30
C LYS A 132 -4.55 6.34 1.26
N ILE A 133 -3.38 6.83 0.86
CA ILE A 133 -2.64 7.82 1.63
C ILE A 133 -3.42 9.15 1.64
N PHE A 134 -3.91 9.62 0.49
CA PHE A 134 -4.71 10.83 0.39
C PHE A 134 -5.95 10.77 1.28
N GLU A 135 -6.76 9.70 1.19
CA GLU A 135 -7.95 9.47 2.02
C GLU A 135 -7.62 9.59 3.52
N LYS A 136 -6.45 9.10 3.94
CA LYS A 136 -6.03 9.15 5.34
C LYS A 136 -5.44 10.50 5.77
N LEU A 137 -4.74 11.19 4.87
CA LEU A 137 -4.17 12.50 5.16
C LEU A 137 -5.26 13.59 5.24
N THR A 138 -6.31 13.50 4.44
CA THR A 138 -7.44 14.42 4.50
C THR A 138 -8.21 14.35 5.81
N ASP A 139 -8.17 13.20 6.51
CA ASP A 139 -8.70 13.08 7.88
C ASP A 139 -7.84 13.83 8.93
N THR A 140 -6.65 14.28 8.54
CA THR A 140 -5.73 15.03 9.39
C THR A 140 -5.69 16.50 8.95
N ASN A 141 -5.27 17.39 9.83
CA ASN A 141 -5.19 18.81 9.50
C ASN A 141 -3.83 19.15 8.83
N VAL A 142 -3.57 18.53 7.66
CA VAL A 142 -2.38 18.75 6.83
C VAL A 142 -2.79 19.18 5.42
N GLU A 143 -1.94 19.97 4.78
CA GLU A 143 -2.14 20.33 3.37
C GLU A 143 -1.62 19.20 2.47
N VAL A 144 -2.37 18.84 1.44
CA VAL A 144 -2.00 17.77 0.52
C VAL A 144 -2.05 18.28 -0.92
N LYS A 145 -1.02 17.95 -1.72
CA LYS A 145 -1.02 18.11 -3.18
C LYS A 145 -0.85 16.74 -3.82
N LEU A 146 -1.61 16.50 -4.88
CA LEU A 146 -1.56 15.28 -5.67
C LEU A 146 -0.96 15.57 -7.03
N ILE A 147 0.00 14.79 -7.49
CA ILE A 147 0.52 14.85 -8.85
C ILE A 147 0.14 13.56 -9.56
N GLU A 148 -0.55 13.68 -10.71
CA GLU A 148 -0.90 12.55 -11.56
C GLU A 148 -0.49 12.85 -13.02
N LEU A 149 0.16 11.88 -13.66
CA LEU A 149 0.65 12.02 -15.01
C LEU A 149 -0.49 11.99 -16.04
N ASP A 150 -1.42 11.04 -15.86
CA ASP A 150 -2.46 10.75 -16.85
C ASP A 150 -3.75 11.52 -16.57
N LYS A 151 -4.05 12.48 -17.43
CA LYS A 151 -5.30 13.27 -17.39
C LYS A 151 -6.54 12.46 -17.80
N ASN A 152 -6.34 11.37 -18.54
CA ASN A 152 -7.41 10.57 -19.15
C ASN A 152 -7.59 9.22 -18.48
N LYS A 153 -6.96 9.01 -17.31
CA LYS A 153 -7.21 7.80 -16.54
C LYS A 153 -8.72 7.61 -16.41
N ASP A 154 -9.24 6.43 -16.75
CA ASP A 154 -10.69 6.03 -16.72
C ASP A 154 -11.35 6.22 -15.34
N ARG A 155 -10.99 7.25 -14.66
CA ARG A 155 -11.32 7.52 -13.29
C ARG A 155 -11.95 8.88 -13.13
N LYS A 156 -13.19 8.88 -12.67
CA LYS A 156 -13.83 10.10 -12.22
C LYS A 156 -13.22 10.51 -10.87
N PHE A 157 -12.49 11.61 -10.86
CA PHE A 157 -12.05 12.26 -9.63
C PHE A 157 -13.25 12.95 -8.97
N THR A 158 -13.32 12.89 -7.66
CA THR A 158 -14.30 13.68 -6.90
C THR A 158 -13.93 15.17 -6.91
N PRO A 159 -14.89 16.09 -6.66
CA PRO A 159 -14.57 17.51 -6.56
C PRO A 159 -13.49 17.83 -5.53
N ASP A 160 -13.47 17.11 -4.42
CA ASP A 160 -12.46 17.24 -3.38
C ASP A 160 -11.07 16.83 -3.87
N GLU A 161 -10.97 15.66 -4.49
CA GLU A 161 -9.71 15.19 -5.12
C GLU A 161 -9.18 16.20 -6.15
N ILE A 162 -10.06 16.78 -6.98
CA ILE A 162 -9.69 17.75 -8.02
C ILE A 162 -9.07 19.01 -7.41
N SER A 163 -9.53 19.46 -6.25
CA SER A 163 -9.01 20.67 -5.59
C SER A 163 -7.54 20.53 -5.15
N HIS A 164 -7.08 19.31 -4.97
CA HIS A 164 -5.72 18.97 -4.56
C HIS A 164 -4.82 18.52 -5.72
N LEU A 165 -5.41 18.29 -6.92
CA LEU A 165 -4.78 17.57 -8.02
C LEU A 165 -4.07 18.51 -9.00
N VAL A 166 -2.83 18.17 -9.31
CA VAL A 166 -2.03 18.80 -10.37
C VAL A 166 -1.63 17.71 -11.36
N PHE A 167 -1.90 17.97 -12.65
CA PHE A 167 -1.51 17.06 -13.72
C PHE A 167 -0.13 17.38 -14.26
N GLY A 168 0.73 16.37 -14.31
CA GLY A 168 2.06 16.46 -14.88
C GLY A 168 2.97 15.33 -14.47
N ASN A 169 4.21 15.38 -15.00
CA ASN A 169 5.24 14.40 -14.63
C ASN A 169 5.86 14.80 -13.30
N ALA A 170 5.72 13.98 -12.27
CA ALA A 170 6.26 14.22 -10.93
C ALA A 170 7.80 14.21 -10.88
N ASP A 171 8.48 13.74 -11.93
CA ASP A 171 9.94 13.79 -12.07
C ASP A 171 10.42 15.17 -12.57
N ASP A 172 9.50 16.01 -13.03
CA ASP A 172 9.81 17.35 -13.52
C ASP A 172 10.07 18.31 -12.34
N LYS A 173 11.28 18.86 -12.31
CA LYS A 173 11.71 19.82 -11.29
C LYS A 173 10.84 21.07 -11.23
N GLU A 174 10.44 21.62 -12.39
CA GLU A 174 9.61 22.82 -12.43
C GLU A 174 8.22 22.55 -11.86
N LEU A 175 7.65 21.38 -12.15
CA LEU A 175 6.38 20.98 -11.56
C LEU A 175 6.47 20.83 -10.05
N LEU A 176 7.53 20.20 -9.53
CA LEU A 176 7.75 20.07 -8.10
C LEU A 176 7.90 21.44 -7.42
N LEU A 177 8.60 22.38 -8.04
CA LEU A 177 8.69 23.75 -7.53
C LEU A 177 7.31 24.43 -7.51
N ASN A 178 6.53 24.29 -8.56
CA ASN A 178 5.20 24.89 -8.68
C ASN A 178 4.20 24.35 -7.63
N VAL A 179 4.34 23.10 -7.21
CA VAL A 179 3.50 22.54 -6.14
C VAL A 179 4.02 22.83 -4.73
N GLY A 180 5.15 23.52 -4.62
CA GLY A 180 5.68 24.00 -3.34
C GLY A 180 6.62 23.04 -2.62
N ILE A 181 7.37 22.19 -3.35
CA ILE A 181 8.30 21.21 -2.78
C ILE A 181 9.31 21.82 -1.78
N GLU A 182 9.69 23.10 -1.98
CA GLU A 182 10.63 23.79 -1.11
C GLU A 182 10.14 23.91 0.34
N ASN A 183 8.80 24.00 0.52
CA ASN A 183 8.15 24.10 1.81
C ASN A 183 7.44 22.81 2.23
N ALA A 184 7.50 21.78 1.40
CA ALA A 184 6.88 20.52 1.72
C ALA A 184 7.66 19.80 2.83
N VAL A 185 6.91 19.14 3.72
CA VAL A 185 7.49 18.36 4.82
C VAL A 185 7.73 16.91 4.40
N GLU A 186 6.90 16.41 3.46
CA GLU A 186 7.00 15.04 2.99
C GLU A 186 6.60 14.92 1.53
N ILE A 187 7.25 13.99 0.82
CA ILE A 187 6.88 13.54 -0.51
C ILE A 187 6.76 12.02 -0.55
N VAL A 188 5.66 11.54 -1.12
CA VAL A 188 5.38 10.12 -1.31
C VAL A 188 5.41 9.80 -2.80
N ALA A 189 6.36 9.00 -3.24
CA ALA A 189 6.42 8.47 -4.60
C ALA A 189 5.66 7.12 -4.65
N ALA A 190 4.47 7.14 -5.23
CA ALA A 190 3.52 6.02 -5.27
C ALA A 190 3.12 5.63 -6.70
N THR A 191 4.02 5.85 -7.68
CA THR A 191 3.81 5.42 -9.07
C THR A 191 3.98 3.90 -9.20
N GLU A 192 3.70 3.36 -10.38
CA GLU A 192 3.86 1.92 -10.64
C GLU A 192 5.29 1.52 -11.00
N ASP A 193 6.16 2.50 -11.30
CA ASP A 193 7.56 2.27 -11.70
C ASP A 193 8.53 2.68 -10.60
N ASP A 194 9.31 1.72 -10.10
CA ASP A 194 10.26 1.90 -9.00
C ASP A 194 11.38 2.89 -9.39
N THR A 195 11.84 2.88 -10.65
CA THR A 195 12.86 3.81 -11.15
C THR A 195 12.35 5.25 -11.14
N THR A 196 11.13 5.45 -11.59
CA THR A 196 10.45 6.74 -11.53
C THR A 196 10.29 7.21 -10.09
N ASN A 197 9.90 6.32 -9.16
CA ASN A 197 9.79 6.65 -7.75
C ASN A 197 11.14 7.13 -7.18
N LEU A 198 12.23 6.43 -7.47
CA LEU A 198 13.57 6.84 -7.04
C LEU A 198 14.00 8.18 -7.63
N SER A 199 13.71 8.43 -8.92
CA SER A 199 14.02 9.70 -9.59
C SER A 199 13.27 10.88 -8.97
N ILE A 200 11.97 10.71 -8.69
CA ILE A 200 11.15 11.71 -7.99
C ILE A 200 11.77 12.07 -6.64
N LEU A 201 12.11 11.06 -5.82
CA LEU A 201 12.67 11.30 -4.50
C LEU A 201 14.06 11.94 -4.55
N ALA A 202 14.90 11.53 -5.52
CA ALA A 202 16.21 12.13 -5.72
C ALA A 202 16.10 13.61 -6.15
N THR A 203 15.15 13.94 -7.01
CA THR A 203 14.87 15.32 -7.42
C THR A 203 14.35 16.15 -6.26
N ALA A 204 13.41 15.60 -5.48
CA ALA A 204 12.87 16.25 -4.28
C ALA A 204 13.97 16.57 -3.25
N LYS A 205 14.83 15.61 -2.94
CA LYS A 205 15.97 15.79 -2.01
C LYS A 205 16.98 16.83 -2.48
N LYS A 206 17.18 16.98 -3.78
CA LYS A 206 18.06 18.04 -4.33
C LYS A 206 17.49 19.44 -4.14
N ILE A 207 16.17 19.58 -4.11
CA ILE A 207 15.48 20.87 -3.92
C ILE A 207 15.31 21.16 -2.43
N ASN A 208 14.89 20.18 -1.65
CA ASN A 208 14.63 20.27 -0.22
C ASN A 208 15.31 19.10 0.52
N GLU A 209 16.51 19.36 1.07
CA GLU A 209 17.29 18.32 1.77
C GLU A 209 16.58 17.73 3.00
N ASN A 210 15.73 18.54 3.65
CA ASN A 210 15.05 18.16 4.88
C ASN A 210 13.75 17.41 4.67
N ILE A 211 13.26 17.31 3.41
CA ILE A 211 12.00 16.66 3.11
C ILE A 211 12.03 15.16 3.49
N ILE A 212 11.00 14.69 4.14
CA ILE A 212 10.80 13.25 4.37
C ILE A 212 10.40 12.60 3.06
N THR A 213 10.98 11.44 2.76
CA THR A 213 10.73 10.75 1.49
C THR A 213 10.21 9.34 1.75
N ILE A 214 9.10 8.99 1.10
CA ILE A 214 8.53 7.64 1.11
C ILE A 214 8.42 7.15 -0.33
N ALA A 215 8.89 5.93 -0.60
CA ALA A 215 8.68 5.23 -1.87
C ALA A 215 7.81 3.98 -1.66
N ARG A 216 7.06 3.66 -2.70
CA ARG A 216 6.38 2.38 -2.82
C ARG A 216 7.40 1.29 -3.10
#